data_a7e823c7cef5477c941df5c1f3668548
#
_entry.id   a7e823c7cef5477c941df5c1f3668548
#
_cell.length_a   1.000
_cell.length_b   1.000
_cell.length_c   1.000
_cell.angle_alpha   90.00
_cell.angle_beta   90.00
_cell.angle_gamma   90.00
#
_symmetry.space_group_name_H-M   'P 1'
#
loop_
_entity.id
_entity.type
_entity.pdbx_description
1 polymer ?
#
loop_
_entity_poly.entity_id
_entity_poly.type
_entity_poly.pdbx_seq_one_letter_code
_entity_poly.pdbx_strand_id
1 'polypeptide(L)'
;RAAVNELRRFGLDTSAIQFSDKRLGLYFTETGSNMRPSKVIYDRDNTAIAAVKPGDFDWDMILADADWFHVTGITPALSESLCDATIEALKKCKEKGITVSCDLNYRKKLWKWGKEPIEVMPEIAKYIDVMIANEEDCQKCLGIKMETGVDSGKLNTEMYKDLAKIVMDTYPNVKALAVSLRESVSADHNNWSGVLAFRDGDFHISRKYSITNIVDRIGGGDSFGGSLIYAFRHFPDDRQKIIEYAIGGSALKHTIYGDFVRFTRDDVENLIAGSGNGRIQR
;
A
#
# COMPACT_ATOMS: atom_id res chain seq x y z
N ARG A 1 -0.17 -0.83 24.75
CA ARG A 1 -0.23 -2.32 24.97
C ARG A 1 -1.28 -2.98 24.08
N ALA A 2 -2.54 -2.46 23.98
CA ALA A 2 -3.58 -3.10 23.18
C ALA A 2 -3.19 -3.26 21.70
N ALA A 3 -2.65 -2.22 21.04
CA ALA A 3 -2.19 -2.29 19.66
C ALA A 3 -1.10 -3.36 19.44
N VAL A 4 -0.12 -3.44 20.36
CA VAL A 4 0.93 -4.47 20.29
C VAL A 4 0.37 -5.88 20.46
N ASN A 5 -0.58 -6.06 21.38
CA ASN A 5 -1.21 -7.35 21.58
C ASN A 5 -2.03 -7.80 20.37
N GLU A 6 -2.68 -6.86 19.68
CA GLU A 6 -3.39 -7.18 18.44
C GLU A 6 -2.43 -7.62 17.33
N LEU A 7 -1.27 -6.97 17.17
CA LEU A 7 -0.23 -7.41 16.23
C LEU A 7 0.29 -8.82 16.57
N ARG A 8 0.61 -9.08 17.84
CA ARG A 8 1.05 -10.41 18.34
C ARG A 8 0.03 -11.51 18.08
N ARG A 9 -1.26 -11.17 18.18
CA ARG A 9 -2.35 -12.11 17.90
C ARG A 9 -2.31 -12.66 16.46
N PHE A 10 -1.77 -11.89 15.53
CA PHE A 10 -1.55 -12.31 14.15
C PHE A 10 -0.14 -12.90 13.91
N GLY A 11 0.62 -13.18 14.97
CA GLY A 11 1.93 -13.80 14.88
C GLY A 11 3.05 -12.86 14.43
N LEU A 12 2.83 -11.54 14.49
CA LEU A 12 3.86 -10.57 14.13
C LEU A 12 4.89 -10.43 15.25
N ASP A 13 6.16 -10.38 14.90
CA ASP A 13 7.20 -9.97 15.82
C ASP A 13 7.05 -8.47 16.14
N THR A 14 7.00 -8.17 17.42
CA THR A 14 6.82 -6.81 17.94
C THR A 14 8.02 -6.34 18.77
N SER A 15 9.13 -7.05 18.70
CA SER A 15 10.34 -6.76 19.50
C SER A 15 10.94 -5.41 19.17
N ALA A 16 10.85 -4.98 17.90
CA ALA A 16 11.34 -3.70 17.42
C ALA A 16 10.36 -2.52 17.65
N ILE A 17 9.17 -2.76 18.20
CA ILE A 17 8.24 -1.66 18.50
C ILE A 17 8.74 -0.87 19.70
N GLN A 18 9.00 0.41 19.48
CA GLN A 18 9.41 1.34 20.52
C GLN A 18 8.22 2.07 21.11
N PHE A 19 8.36 2.47 22.36
CA PHE A 19 7.37 3.25 23.10
C PHE A 19 7.96 4.60 23.48
N SER A 20 7.12 5.62 23.52
CA SER A 20 7.46 6.94 24.01
C SER A 20 6.41 7.43 25.03
N ASP A 21 6.62 8.61 25.59
CA ASP A 21 5.66 9.30 26.46
C ASP A 21 4.51 9.95 25.67
N LYS A 22 4.57 9.93 24.35
CA LYS A 22 3.56 10.50 23.49
C LYS A 22 2.41 9.52 23.26
N ARG A 23 1.27 10.06 22.87
CA ARG A 23 0.07 9.28 22.60
C ARG A 23 0.15 8.47 21.29
N LEU A 24 -0.66 7.42 21.19
CA LEU A 24 -0.90 6.71 19.93
C LEU A 24 -1.72 7.58 18.98
N GLY A 25 -1.39 7.56 17.69
CA GLY A 25 -2.20 8.18 16.64
C GLY A 25 -3.50 7.40 16.43
N LEU A 26 -4.58 8.11 16.14
CA LEU A 26 -5.88 7.53 15.87
C LEU A 26 -6.43 8.02 14.54
N TYR A 27 -7.36 7.30 14.00
CA TYR A 27 -8.31 7.79 13.00
C TYR A 27 -9.70 7.23 13.29
N PHE A 28 -10.72 7.95 12.86
CA PHE A 28 -12.10 7.57 13.03
C PHE A 28 -12.76 7.44 11.67
N THR A 29 -13.54 6.39 11.48
CA THR A 29 -14.22 6.13 10.22
C THR A 29 -15.73 6.13 10.43
N GLU A 30 -16.42 6.98 9.68
CA GLU A 30 -17.86 6.89 9.49
C GLU A 30 -18.12 6.07 8.23
N THR A 31 -18.72 4.89 8.37
CA THR A 31 -19.00 4.02 7.23
C THR A 31 -20.09 4.61 6.33
N GLY A 32 -19.80 4.69 5.05
CA GLY A 32 -20.76 5.05 4.03
C GLY A 32 -21.71 3.91 3.69
N SER A 33 -22.77 4.24 2.99
CA SER A 33 -23.71 3.25 2.43
C SER A 33 -24.37 3.84 1.19
N ASN A 34 -24.53 3.05 0.17
CA ASN A 34 -25.15 3.42 -1.10
C ASN A 34 -24.51 4.70 -1.70
N MET A 35 -25.24 5.83 -1.82
CA MET A 35 -24.72 7.10 -2.34
C MET A 35 -23.98 7.94 -1.28
N ARG A 36 -24.05 7.60 -0.01
CA ARG A 36 -23.37 8.34 1.07
C ARG A 36 -21.94 7.84 1.24
N PRO A 37 -20.90 8.67 0.96
CA PRO A 37 -19.52 8.23 1.06
C PRO A 37 -19.09 8.01 2.52
N SER A 38 -18.12 7.13 2.71
CA SER A 38 -17.41 7.00 3.99
C SER A 38 -16.60 8.27 4.27
N LYS A 39 -16.46 8.63 5.55
CA LYS A 39 -15.62 9.74 5.99
C LYS A 39 -14.53 9.24 6.93
N VAL A 40 -13.34 9.82 6.81
CA VAL A 40 -12.22 9.54 7.72
C VAL A 40 -11.76 10.84 8.37
N ILE A 41 -11.62 10.81 9.69
CA ILE A 41 -11.07 11.89 10.51
C ILE A 41 -9.75 11.39 11.09
N TYR A 42 -8.66 12.10 10.81
CA TYR A 42 -7.33 11.79 11.34
C TYR A 42 -7.07 12.57 12.62
N ASP A 43 -6.61 11.88 13.65
CA ASP A 43 -6.12 12.45 14.90
C ASP A 43 -4.69 11.95 15.13
N ARG A 44 -3.73 12.55 14.39
CA ARG A 44 -2.33 12.13 14.34
C ARG A 44 -1.33 13.19 14.82
N ASP A 45 -1.81 14.37 15.19
CA ASP A 45 -0.95 15.45 15.67
C ASP A 45 -0.39 15.09 17.06
N ASN A 46 0.87 15.44 17.33
CA ASN A 46 1.57 15.22 18.60
C ASN A 46 1.58 13.74 19.06
N THR A 47 1.64 12.82 18.12
CA THR A 47 1.68 11.38 18.38
C THR A 47 3.11 10.87 18.51
N ALA A 48 3.27 9.67 19.07
CA ALA A 48 4.57 9.01 19.20
C ALA A 48 5.29 8.92 17.85
N ILE A 49 4.59 8.47 16.80
CA ILE A 49 5.18 8.33 15.45
C ILE A 49 5.55 9.71 14.84
N ALA A 50 4.73 10.75 15.03
CA ALA A 50 5.03 12.06 14.48
C ALA A 50 6.21 12.77 15.19
N ALA A 51 6.60 12.30 16.36
CA ALA A 51 7.71 12.85 17.17
C ALA A 51 9.04 12.11 16.93
N VAL A 52 9.07 11.06 16.13
CA VAL A 52 10.28 10.29 15.77
C VAL A 52 11.31 11.19 15.10
N LYS A 53 12.58 10.96 15.42
CA LYS A 53 13.74 11.65 14.85
C LYS A 53 14.73 10.65 14.27
N PRO A 54 15.60 11.07 13.34
CA PRO A 54 16.76 10.28 12.95
C PRO A 54 17.56 9.84 14.17
N GLY A 55 18.02 8.59 14.17
CA GLY A 55 18.75 7.97 15.27
C GLY A 55 17.88 7.38 16.40
N ASP A 56 16.56 7.58 16.40
CA ASP A 56 15.68 6.97 17.41
C ASP A 56 15.56 5.44 17.24
N PHE A 57 15.83 4.91 16.05
CA PHE A 57 15.79 3.47 15.76
C PHE A 57 17.18 2.91 15.48
N ASP A 58 17.50 1.78 16.09
CA ASP A 58 18.67 0.97 15.72
C ASP A 58 18.35 0.15 14.46
N TRP A 59 18.53 0.79 13.30
CA TRP A 59 18.26 0.16 12.01
C TRP A 59 19.18 -1.03 11.74
N ASP A 60 20.37 -1.09 12.31
CA ASP A 60 21.26 -2.22 12.15
C ASP A 60 20.72 -3.46 12.84
N MET A 61 20.14 -3.29 14.03
CA MET A 61 19.46 -4.35 14.76
C MET A 61 18.10 -4.71 14.09
N ILE A 62 17.27 -3.72 13.75
CA ILE A 62 15.93 -3.94 13.19
C ILE A 62 15.99 -4.66 11.84
N LEU A 63 17.00 -4.34 11.04
CA LEU A 63 17.16 -4.86 9.67
C LEU A 63 18.17 -6.02 9.57
N ALA A 64 18.60 -6.61 10.69
CA ALA A 64 19.66 -7.62 10.71
C ALA A 64 19.32 -8.84 9.83
N ASP A 65 18.09 -9.32 9.93
CA ASP A 65 17.59 -10.51 9.21
C ASP A 65 16.51 -10.16 8.17
N ALA A 66 16.34 -8.87 7.86
CA ALA A 66 15.33 -8.42 6.92
C ALA A 66 15.83 -8.57 5.47
N ASP A 67 14.98 -9.06 4.60
CA ASP A 67 15.18 -9.11 3.15
C ASP A 67 14.21 -8.19 2.38
N TRP A 68 13.19 -7.67 3.10
CA TRP A 68 12.19 -6.75 2.55
C TRP A 68 11.79 -5.71 3.59
N PHE A 69 11.78 -4.45 3.17
CA PHE A 69 11.29 -3.32 3.97
C PHE A 69 10.13 -2.65 3.24
N HIS A 70 9.04 -2.42 3.95
CA HIS A 70 7.89 -1.70 3.41
C HIS A 70 7.61 -0.42 4.17
N VAL A 71 7.36 0.65 3.44
CA VAL A 71 6.98 1.96 3.99
C VAL A 71 5.81 2.54 3.22
N THR A 72 5.04 3.40 3.86
CA THR A 72 3.97 4.16 3.22
C THR A 72 4.31 5.65 3.16
N GLY A 73 3.88 6.35 2.11
CA GLY A 73 4.01 7.80 1.98
C GLY A 73 3.25 8.61 3.04
N ILE A 74 2.42 7.94 3.84
CA ILE A 74 1.83 8.55 5.05
C ILE A 74 2.91 8.86 6.10
N THR A 75 3.93 8.01 6.22
CA THR A 75 4.99 8.16 7.22
C THR A 75 5.73 9.50 7.07
N PRO A 76 6.35 9.85 5.95
CA PRO A 76 7.04 11.12 5.78
C PRO A 76 6.09 12.34 5.76
N ALA A 77 4.78 12.12 5.60
CA ALA A 77 3.79 13.19 5.59
C ALA A 77 3.47 13.78 6.98
N LEU A 78 3.82 13.08 8.06
CA LEU A 78 3.40 13.47 9.42
C LEU A 78 4.29 14.53 10.06
N SER A 79 5.59 14.55 9.79
CA SER A 79 6.52 15.56 10.27
C SER A 79 7.83 15.54 9.47
N GLU A 80 8.58 16.65 9.51
CA GLU A 80 9.91 16.76 8.90
C GLU A 80 10.88 15.74 9.50
N SER A 81 10.93 15.65 10.82
CA SER A 81 11.84 14.72 11.51
C SER A 81 11.55 13.24 11.19
N LEU A 82 10.27 12.88 11.04
CA LEU A 82 9.90 11.52 10.64
C LEU A 82 10.20 11.26 9.16
N CYS A 83 10.12 12.28 8.31
CA CYS A 83 10.57 12.20 6.92
C CYS A 83 12.07 11.88 6.88
N ASP A 84 12.89 12.60 7.64
CA ASP A 84 14.33 12.37 7.72
C ASP A 84 14.67 10.97 8.27
N ALA A 85 13.96 10.52 9.31
CA ALA A 85 14.11 9.16 9.84
C ALA A 85 13.67 8.09 8.82
N THR A 86 12.67 8.38 7.99
CA THR A 86 12.29 7.48 6.87
C THR A 86 13.42 7.36 5.86
N ILE A 87 14.02 8.47 5.46
CA ILE A 87 15.16 8.48 4.52
C ILE A 87 16.36 7.75 5.12
N GLU A 88 16.62 7.90 6.42
CA GLU A 88 17.66 7.15 7.14
C GLU A 88 17.43 5.64 7.02
N ALA A 89 16.20 5.15 7.29
CA ALA A 89 15.86 3.74 7.14
C ALA A 89 16.09 3.23 5.71
N LEU A 90 15.65 4.02 4.71
CA LEU A 90 15.79 3.66 3.30
C LEU A 90 17.25 3.58 2.85
N LYS A 91 18.11 4.49 3.32
CA LYS A 91 19.57 4.42 3.09
C LYS A 91 20.16 3.15 3.67
N LYS A 92 19.80 2.79 4.91
CA LYS A 92 20.22 1.53 5.54
C LYS A 92 19.76 0.30 4.80
N CYS A 93 18.53 0.29 4.29
CA CYS A 93 18.05 -0.80 3.42
C CYS A 93 18.91 -0.94 2.17
N LYS A 94 19.26 0.19 1.53
CA LYS A 94 20.12 0.17 0.33
C LYS A 94 21.53 -0.34 0.63
N GLU A 95 22.14 0.10 1.72
CA GLU A 95 23.45 -0.37 2.17
C GLU A 95 23.48 -1.90 2.42
N LYS A 96 22.36 -2.45 2.94
CA LYS A 96 22.23 -3.88 3.25
C LYS A 96 21.69 -4.71 2.08
N GLY A 97 21.36 -4.11 0.94
CA GLY A 97 20.78 -4.82 -0.22
C GLY A 97 19.35 -5.33 0.01
N ILE A 98 18.63 -4.74 0.95
CA ILE A 98 17.25 -5.09 1.29
C ILE A 98 16.31 -4.51 0.22
N THR A 99 15.36 -5.33 -0.26
CA THR A 99 14.32 -4.87 -1.19
C THR A 99 13.38 -3.89 -0.49
N VAL A 100 13.13 -2.75 -1.13
CA VAL A 100 12.23 -1.71 -0.58
C VAL A 100 10.96 -1.62 -1.41
N SER A 101 9.81 -1.70 -0.76
CA SER A 101 8.53 -1.32 -1.34
C SER A 101 7.92 -0.11 -0.66
N CYS A 102 7.20 0.70 -1.43
CA CYS A 102 6.47 1.85 -0.89
C CYS A 102 5.09 1.97 -1.55
N ASP A 103 4.06 2.12 -0.73
CA ASP A 103 2.78 2.67 -1.16
C ASP A 103 2.84 4.19 -1.05
N LEU A 104 2.78 4.91 -2.17
CA LEU A 104 2.87 6.37 -2.20
C LEU A 104 1.73 7.02 -1.42
N ASN A 105 0.56 6.42 -1.42
CA ASN A 105 -0.55 6.64 -0.48
C ASN A 105 -0.81 8.11 -0.16
N TYR A 106 -0.94 8.95 -1.20
CA TYR A 106 -1.17 10.37 -1.04
C TYR A 106 -2.40 10.67 -0.19
N ARG A 107 -2.21 11.51 0.82
CA ARG A 107 -3.28 11.99 1.70
C ARG A 107 -3.12 13.48 1.95
N LYS A 108 -3.84 14.30 1.18
CA LYS A 108 -3.79 15.76 1.23
C LYS A 108 -3.82 16.34 2.66
N LYS A 109 -4.60 15.74 3.56
CA LYS A 109 -4.81 16.24 4.93
C LYS A 109 -3.63 16.00 5.88
N LEU A 110 -2.61 15.24 5.49
CA LEU A 110 -1.48 14.87 6.37
C LEU A 110 -0.23 15.76 6.15
N TRP A 111 -0.05 16.29 4.95
CA TRP A 111 1.07 17.17 4.62
C TRP A 111 0.85 18.57 5.21
N LYS A 112 1.29 18.79 6.46
CA LYS A 112 1.04 20.04 7.21
C LYS A 112 2.30 20.69 7.79
N TRP A 113 3.48 20.10 7.58
CA TRP A 113 4.73 20.55 8.20
C TRP A 113 5.58 21.47 7.31
N GLY A 114 4.98 22.05 6.27
CA GLY A 114 5.58 23.10 5.46
C GLY A 114 6.15 22.70 4.12
N LYS A 115 6.12 21.39 3.78
CA LYS A 115 6.46 20.90 2.42
C LYS A 115 5.30 20.16 1.78
N GLU A 116 5.23 20.27 0.47
CA GLU A 116 4.31 19.49 -0.35
C GLU A 116 4.91 18.12 -0.70
N PRO A 117 4.09 17.08 -0.95
CA PRO A 117 4.58 15.75 -1.27
C PRO A 117 5.57 15.72 -2.44
N ILE A 118 5.36 16.55 -3.46
CA ILE A 118 6.24 16.65 -4.62
C ILE A 118 7.66 17.15 -4.30
N GLU A 119 7.85 17.83 -3.18
CA GLU A 119 9.17 18.30 -2.74
C GLU A 119 9.95 17.23 -1.97
N VAL A 120 9.27 16.17 -1.52
CA VAL A 120 9.82 15.14 -0.62
C VAL A 120 9.85 13.77 -1.27
N MET A 121 8.73 13.32 -1.83
CA MET A 121 8.57 11.96 -2.33
C MET A 121 9.50 11.59 -3.48
N PRO A 122 9.96 12.52 -4.36
CA PRO A 122 10.97 12.21 -5.37
C PRO A 122 12.30 11.74 -4.78
N GLU A 123 12.71 12.26 -3.61
CA GLU A 123 13.92 11.77 -2.92
C GLU A 123 13.72 10.36 -2.38
N ILE A 124 12.59 10.09 -1.76
CA ILE A 124 12.22 8.76 -1.25
C ILE A 124 12.13 7.75 -2.40
N ALA A 125 11.57 8.13 -3.55
CA ALA A 125 11.41 7.27 -4.71
C ALA A 125 12.73 6.69 -5.25
N LYS A 126 13.86 7.35 -5.02
CA LYS A 126 15.19 6.85 -5.41
C LYS A 126 15.64 5.59 -4.66
N TYR A 127 14.96 5.23 -3.58
CA TYR A 127 15.27 4.05 -2.78
C TYR A 127 14.27 2.90 -2.99
N ILE A 128 13.19 3.12 -3.75
CA ILE A 128 12.09 2.16 -3.91
C ILE A 128 12.39 1.17 -5.04
N ASP A 129 12.30 -0.12 -4.77
CA ASP A 129 12.37 -1.20 -5.78
C ASP A 129 10.99 -1.57 -6.34
N VAL A 130 9.96 -1.63 -5.47
CA VAL A 130 8.57 -1.94 -5.84
C VAL A 130 7.66 -0.80 -5.38
N MET A 131 7.08 -0.11 -6.34
CA MET A 131 6.20 1.02 -6.08
C MET A 131 4.73 0.59 -6.16
N ILE A 132 3.95 1.00 -5.18
CA ILE A 132 2.49 0.91 -5.18
C ILE A 132 1.97 2.33 -5.31
N ALA A 133 1.26 2.62 -6.41
CA ALA A 133 0.77 3.97 -6.66
C ALA A 133 -0.32 3.96 -7.72
N ASN A 134 -1.34 4.79 -7.57
CA ASN A 134 -2.27 5.11 -8.64
C ASN A 134 -1.84 6.38 -9.39
N GLU A 135 -2.60 6.79 -10.38
CA GLU A 135 -2.33 7.97 -11.20
C GLU A 135 -2.31 9.27 -10.38
N GLU A 136 -3.19 9.39 -9.37
CA GLU A 136 -3.22 10.57 -8.48
C GLU A 136 -1.96 10.59 -7.59
N ASP A 137 -1.56 9.45 -7.05
CA ASP A 137 -0.34 9.33 -6.25
C ASP A 137 0.89 9.73 -7.09
N CYS A 138 1.01 9.22 -8.31
CA CYS A 138 2.11 9.58 -9.21
C CYS A 138 2.12 11.07 -9.54
N GLN A 139 0.95 11.65 -9.78
CA GLN A 139 0.83 13.09 -10.06
C GLN A 139 1.20 13.95 -8.84
N LYS A 140 0.66 13.64 -7.68
CA LYS A 140 0.80 14.46 -6.47
C LYS A 140 2.13 14.27 -5.77
N CYS A 141 2.64 13.04 -5.75
CA CYS A 141 3.89 12.71 -5.08
C CYS A 141 5.13 12.86 -5.97
N LEU A 142 5.01 12.55 -7.27
CA LEU A 142 6.15 12.49 -8.17
C LEU A 142 6.12 13.54 -9.28
N GLY A 143 5.02 14.29 -9.42
CA GLY A 143 4.85 15.27 -10.50
C GLY A 143 4.63 14.66 -11.87
N ILE A 144 4.41 13.35 -11.96
CA ILE A 144 4.18 12.64 -13.21
C ILE A 144 2.73 12.83 -13.62
N LYS A 145 2.51 13.57 -14.72
CA LYS A 145 1.18 13.84 -15.28
C LYS A 145 0.94 12.95 -16.48
N MET A 146 -0.25 12.39 -16.54
CA MET A 146 -0.75 11.70 -17.72
C MET A 146 -1.62 12.65 -18.55
N GLU A 147 -1.41 12.66 -19.87
CA GLU A 147 -2.16 13.52 -20.82
C GLU A 147 -3.53 12.93 -21.20
N THR A 148 -4.18 12.18 -20.36
CA THR A 148 -5.47 11.60 -20.72
C THR A 148 -6.57 12.09 -19.82
N GLY A 149 -7.62 12.59 -20.46
CA GLY A 149 -8.89 12.86 -19.81
C GLY A 149 -9.39 11.60 -19.12
N VAL A 150 -9.64 11.72 -17.82
CA VAL A 150 -10.39 10.74 -17.03
C VAL A 150 -11.85 10.81 -17.48
N ASP A 151 -12.08 10.48 -18.75
CA ASP A 151 -13.42 10.36 -19.28
C ASP A 151 -13.72 8.89 -19.58
N SER A 152 -14.75 8.43 -18.91
CA SER A 152 -15.47 7.20 -19.23
C SER A 152 -15.21 5.94 -18.43
N GLY A 153 -15.02 5.89 -17.15
CA GLY A 153 -15.31 4.64 -16.40
C GLY A 153 -14.79 3.29 -16.97
N LYS A 154 -14.07 3.33 -18.08
CA LYS A 154 -13.39 2.19 -18.69
C LYS A 154 -11.91 2.27 -18.36
N LEU A 155 -11.42 1.24 -17.69
CA LEU A 155 -9.99 1.01 -17.47
C LEU A 155 -9.22 1.11 -18.78
N ASN A 156 -8.46 2.19 -18.94
CA ASN A 156 -7.56 2.34 -20.07
C ASN A 156 -6.22 1.67 -19.74
N THR A 157 -6.07 0.42 -20.12
CA THR A 157 -4.89 -0.41 -19.87
C THR A 157 -3.61 0.22 -20.41
N GLU A 158 -3.66 0.84 -21.57
CA GLU A 158 -2.50 1.47 -22.20
C GLU A 158 -2.01 2.67 -21.36
N MET A 159 -2.92 3.42 -20.74
CA MET A 159 -2.55 4.50 -19.82
C MET A 159 -1.66 4.01 -18.68
N TYR A 160 -1.94 2.84 -18.10
CA TYR A 160 -1.13 2.30 -17.00
C TYR A 160 0.21 1.73 -17.47
N LYS A 161 0.31 1.26 -18.70
CA LYS A 161 1.62 0.92 -19.31
C LYS A 161 2.49 2.16 -19.51
N ASP A 162 1.89 3.23 -20.04
CA ASP A 162 2.60 4.51 -20.23
C ASP A 162 3.01 5.11 -18.89
N LEU A 163 2.12 5.10 -17.88
CA LEU A 163 2.44 5.55 -16.53
C LEU A 163 3.62 4.77 -15.95
N ALA A 164 3.59 3.45 -16.04
CA ALA A 164 4.67 2.60 -15.55
C ALA A 164 5.99 2.88 -16.25
N LYS A 165 5.95 3.07 -17.58
CA LYS A 165 7.14 3.44 -18.35
C LYS A 165 7.71 4.76 -17.88
N ILE A 166 6.90 5.81 -17.73
CA ILE A 166 7.36 7.14 -17.29
C ILE A 166 7.95 7.05 -15.87
N VAL A 167 7.29 6.34 -14.93
CA VAL A 167 7.80 6.14 -13.59
C VAL A 167 9.17 5.47 -13.60
N MET A 168 9.30 4.37 -14.34
CA MET A 168 10.54 3.61 -14.40
C MET A 168 11.67 4.33 -15.17
N ASP A 169 11.34 5.12 -16.18
CA ASP A 169 12.32 5.97 -16.88
C ASP A 169 12.82 7.08 -15.95
N THR A 170 11.94 7.66 -15.12
CA THR A 170 12.28 8.72 -14.16
C THR A 170 13.07 8.17 -12.96
N TYR A 171 12.72 6.97 -12.49
CA TYR A 171 13.34 6.31 -11.34
C TYR A 171 13.95 4.96 -11.75
N PRO A 172 15.23 4.94 -12.17
CA PRO A 172 15.88 3.73 -12.68
C PRO A 172 15.99 2.57 -11.69
N ASN A 173 15.89 2.84 -10.40
CA ASN A 173 15.88 1.84 -9.33
C ASN A 173 14.56 1.07 -9.22
N VAL A 174 13.43 1.66 -9.65
CA VAL A 174 12.11 1.00 -9.59
C VAL A 174 12.06 -0.18 -10.56
N LYS A 175 11.86 -1.38 -10.04
CA LYS A 175 11.80 -2.65 -10.77
C LYS A 175 10.38 -3.02 -11.17
N ALA A 176 9.41 -2.65 -10.34
CA ALA A 176 7.99 -2.92 -10.56
C ALA A 176 7.10 -1.79 -10.06
N LEU A 177 6.01 -1.53 -10.80
CA LEU A 177 4.91 -0.65 -10.40
C LEU A 177 3.63 -1.48 -10.31
N ALA A 178 2.97 -1.46 -9.16
CA ALA A 178 1.69 -2.09 -8.92
C ALA A 178 0.60 -1.05 -8.66
N VAL A 179 -0.55 -1.21 -9.29
CA VAL A 179 -1.69 -0.30 -9.14
C VAL A 179 -2.94 -1.10 -8.84
N SER A 180 -3.63 -0.79 -7.74
CA SER A 180 -4.98 -1.30 -7.50
C SER A 180 -5.99 -0.40 -8.20
N LEU A 181 -6.85 -1.00 -9.01
CA LEU A 181 -7.82 -0.32 -9.86
C LEU A 181 -9.21 -0.44 -9.28
N ARG A 182 -9.78 0.71 -8.91
CA ARG A 182 -11.10 0.78 -8.30
C ARG A 182 -12.08 1.52 -9.18
N GLU A 183 -13.14 0.82 -9.61
CA GLU A 183 -14.30 1.44 -10.21
C GLU A 183 -15.40 1.52 -9.14
N SER A 184 -15.63 2.72 -8.59
CA SER A 184 -16.64 2.93 -7.55
C SER A 184 -18.03 3.05 -8.17
N VAL A 185 -18.91 2.10 -7.85
CA VAL A 185 -20.33 2.13 -8.25
C VAL A 185 -21.17 2.78 -7.14
N SER A 186 -20.91 2.39 -5.88
CA SER A 186 -21.53 2.98 -4.69
C SER A 186 -20.57 2.88 -3.49
N ALA A 187 -21.02 3.32 -2.31
CA ALA A 187 -20.24 3.18 -1.08
C ALA A 187 -20.00 1.72 -0.69
N ASP A 188 -20.82 0.80 -1.09
CA ASP A 188 -20.82 -0.62 -0.77
C ASP A 188 -20.68 -1.53 -1.99
N HIS A 189 -20.45 -0.96 -3.19
CA HIS A 189 -20.20 -1.68 -4.42
C HIS A 189 -19.02 -1.10 -5.20
N ASN A 190 -17.98 -1.90 -5.38
CA ASN A 190 -16.82 -1.59 -6.24
C ASN A 190 -16.53 -2.74 -7.19
N ASN A 191 -16.09 -2.40 -8.41
CA ASN A 191 -15.31 -3.33 -9.19
C ASN A 191 -13.83 -3.14 -8.84
N TRP A 192 -13.13 -4.26 -8.64
CA TRP A 192 -11.79 -4.29 -8.11
C TRP A 192 -10.87 -5.15 -8.97
N SER A 193 -9.78 -4.58 -9.44
CA SER A 193 -8.75 -5.26 -10.23
C SER A 193 -7.40 -4.57 -10.01
N GLY A 194 -6.35 -5.01 -10.69
CA GLY A 194 -5.06 -4.37 -10.59
C GLY A 194 -4.16 -4.66 -11.78
N VAL A 195 -3.12 -3.87 -11.89
CA VAL A 195 -2.05 -4.06 -12.87
C VAL A 195 -0.71 -4.14 -12.16
N LEU A 196 0.22 -4.86 -12.77
CA LEU A 196 1.60 -4.99 -12.34
C LEU A 196 2.49 -4.87 -13.57
N ALA A 197 3.29 -3.83 -13.59
CA ALA A 197 4.26 -3.56 -14.66
C ALA A 197 5.67 -3.78 -14.15
N PHE A 198 6.54 -4.33 -14.99
CA PHE A 198 7.96 -4.53 -14.72
C PHE A 198 8.83 -3.69 -15.64
N ARG A 199 10.03 -3.39 -15.18
CA ARG A 199 11.02 -2.59 -15.93
C ARG A 199 11.40 -3.17 -17.29
N ASP A 200 11.37 -4.47 -17.45
CA ASP A 200 11.63 -5.17 -18.71
C ASP A 200 10.50 -5.04 -19.74
N GLY A 201 9.43 -4.33 -19.42
CA GLY A 201 8.27 -4.08 -20.26
C GLY A 201 7.14 -5.11 -20.08
N ASP A 202 7.34 -6.13 -19.23
CA ASP A 202 6.30 -7.09 -18.94
C ASP A 202 5.16 -6.44 -18.15
N PHE A 203 3.90 -6.76 -18.52
CA PHE A 203 2.71 -6.10 -17.97
C PHE A 203 1.57 -7.08 -17.78
N HIS A 204 1.08 -7.15 -16.56
CA HIS A 204 0.05 -8.09 -16.13
C HIS A 204 -1.19 -7.38 -15.60
N ILE A 205 -2.34 -7.93 -15.88
CA ILE A 205 -3.64 -7.45 -15.40
C ILE A 205 -4.31 -8.60 -14.67
N SER A 206 -4.80 -8.34 -13.46
CA SER A 206 -5.60 -9.31 -12.73
C SER A 206 -7.00 -9.44 -13.30
N ARG A 207 -7.68 -10.53 -12.92
CA ARG A 207 -9.14 -10.56 -13.08
C ARG A 207 -9.81 -9.44 -12.30
N LYS A 208 -11.04 -9.13 -12.72
CA LYS A 208 -11.89 -8.13 -12.06
C LYS A 208 -12.88 -8.83 -11.13
N TYR A 209 -12.93 -8.37 -9.87
CA TYR A 209 -13.91 -8.79 -8.88
C TYR A 209 -15.00 -7.74 -8.75
N SER A 210 -16.27 -8.14 -8.84
CA SER A 210 -17.41 -7.28 -8.51
C SER A 210 -17.78 -7.50 -7.03
N ILE A 211 -17.43 -6.53 -6.18
CA ILE A 211 -17.68 -6.59 -4.74
C ILE A 211 -18.95 -5.79 -4.46
N THR A 212 -20.08 -6.47 -4.42
CA THR A 212 -21.42 -5.85 -4.34
C THR A 212 -21.90 -5.54 -2.94
N ASN A 213 -21.26 -6.13 -1.92
CA ASN A 213 -21.59 -5.94 -0.50
C ASN A 213 -20.30 -5.75 0.29
N ILE A 214 -19.73 -4.55 0.23
CA ILE A 214 -18.54 -4.23 0.98
C ILE A 214 -18.89 -4.16 2.48
N VAL A 215 -18.28 -5.05 3.27
CA VAL A 215 -18.43 -5.08 4.73
C VAL A 215 -17.59 -3.99 5.37
N ASP A 216 -16.32 -3.86 4.95
CA ASP A 216 -15.43 -2.78 5.40
C ASP A 216 -14.35 -2.48 4.35
N ARG A 217 -14.15 -1.19 4.09
CA ARG A 217 -13.13 -0.70 3.14
C ARG A 217 -11.76 -0.50 3.76
N ILE A 218 -11.72 -0.41 5.11
CA ILE A 218 -10.47 -0.11 5.83
C ILE A 218 -9.49 -1.26 5.65
N GLY A 219 -8.22 -0.93 5.40
CA GLY A 219 -7.17 -1.90 5.16
C GLY A 219 -7.18 -2.57 3.77
N GLY A 220 -8.09 -2.19 2.86
CA GLY A 220 -8.12 -2.77 1.50
C GLY A 220 -6.83 -2.50 0.71
N GLY A 221 -6.28 -1.27 0.81
CA GLY A 221 -4.99 -0.91 0.23
C GLY A 221 -3.82 -1.63 0.91
N ASP A 222 -3.82 -1.63 2.25
CA ASP A 222 -2.76 -2.30 3.03
C ASP A 222 -2.77 -3.82 2.78
N SER A 223 -3.96 -4.43 2.63
CA SER A 223 -4.10 -5.83 2.24
C SER A 223 -3.58 -6.09 0.83
N PHE A 224 -3.78 -5.17 -0.12
CA PHE A 224 -3.19 -5.24 -1.45
C PHE A 224 -1.66 -5.24 -1.36
N GLY A 225 -1.07 -4.27 -0.64
CA GLY A 225 0.37 -4.17 -0.45
C GLY A 225 0.96 -5.39 0.25
N GLY A 226 0.35 -5.86 1.34
CA GLY A 226 0.79 -7.03 2.07
C GLY A 226 0.71 -8.32 1.23
N SER A 227 -0.40 -8.51 0.50
CA SER A 227 -0.57 -9.66 -0.40
C SER A 227 0.39 -9.61 -1.60
N LEU A 228 0.68 -8.42 -2.11
CA LEU A 228 1.66 -8.19 -3.18
C LEU A 228 3.07 -8.61 -2.73
N ILE A 229 3.52 -8.13 -1.56
CA ILE A 229 4.82 -8.48 -0.99
C ILE A 229 4.92 -9.98 -0.75
N TYR A 230 3.88 -10.58 -0.16
CA TYR A 230 3.80 -12.03 0.01
C TYR A 230 3.97 -12.77 -1.32
N ALA A 231 3.25 -12.35 -2.36
CA ALA A 231 3.27 -12.99 -3.66
C ALA A 231 4.63 -12.85 -4.36
N PHE A 232 5.29 -11.70 -4.28
CA PHE A 232 6.65 -11.51 -4.80
C PHE A 232 7.64 -12.50 -4.17
N ARG A 233 7.48 -12.81 -2.88
CA ARG A 233 8.38 -13.72 -2.17
C ARG A 233 8.10 -15.19 -2.41
N HIS A 234 6.83 -15.55 -2.67
CA HIS A 234 6.41 -16.96 -2.79
C HIS A 234 6.20 -17.44 -4.22
N PHE A 235 6.01 -16.53 -5.17
CA PHE A 235 5.78 -16.81 -6.59
C PHE A 235 6.67 -15.96 -7.49
N PRO A 236 8.00 -15.84 -7.25
CA PRO A 236 8.87 -14.88 -7.94
C PRO A 236 8.90 -15.09 -9.46
N ASP A 237 8.66 -16.30 -9.93
CA ASP A 237 8.70 -16.69 -11.35
C ASP A 237 7.32 -16.63 -12.04
N ASP A 238 6.25 -16.33 -11.31
CA ASP A 238 4.88 -16.25 -11.85
C ASP A 238 4.29 -14.85 -11.64
N ARG A 239 4.68 -13.94 -12.53
CA ARG A 239 4.29 -12.52 -12.47
C ARG A 239 2.77 -12.31 -12.55
N GLN A 240 2.07 -13.15 -13.32
CA GLN A 240 0.60 -13.11 -13.38
C GLN A 240 -0.02 -13.49 -12.05
N LYS A 241 0.49 -14.55 -11.42
CA LYS A 241 0.01 -14.99 -10.11
C LYS A 241 0.28 -13.95 -9.02
N ILE A 242 1.37 -13.18 -9.11
CA ILE A 242 1.67 -12.11 -8.15
C ILE A 242 0.50 -11.10 -8.10
N ILE A 243 0.08 -10.58 -9.24
CA ILE A 243 -1.01 -9.59 -9.25
C ILE A 243 -2.38 -10.20 -8.95
N GLU A 244 -2.65 -11.43 -9.40
CA GLU A 244 -3.88 -12.14 -9.05
C GLU A 244 -4.00 -12.35 -7.54
N TYR A 245 -2.90 -12.75 -6.88
CA TYR A 245 -2.86 -12.95 -5.44
C TYR A 245 -3.05 -11.64 -4.68
N ALA A 246 -2.38 -10.58 -5.08
CA ALA A 246 -2.49 -9.26 -4.47
C ALA A 246 -3.94 -8.72 -4.52
N ILE A 247 -4.58 -8.83 -5.67
CA ILE A 247 -5.97 -8.39 -5.87
C ILE A 247 -6.96 -9.33 -5.18
N GLY A 248 -6.72 -10.64 -5.21
CA GLY A 248 -7.55 -11.64 -4.51
C GLY A 248 -7.58 -11.38 -3.00
N GLY A 249 -6.42 -11.17 -2.38
CA GLY A 249 -6.30 -10.84 -0.96
C GLY A 249 -7.01 -9.53 -0.61
N SER A 250 -6.80 -8.49 -1.42
CA SER A 250 -7.50 -7.22 -1.24
C SER A 250 -9.02 -7.34 -1.43
N ALA A 251 -9.48 -8.12 -2.40
CA ALA A 251 -10.91 -8.36 -2.60
C ALA A 251 -11.54 -9.06 -1.39
N LEU A 252 -10.90 -10.09 -0.84
CA LEU A 252 -11.35 -10.77 0.38
C LEU A 252 -11.40 -9.82 1.59
N LYS A 253 -10.44 -8.88 1.71
CA LYS A 253 -10.44 -7.90 2.80
C LYS A 253 -11.73 -7.08 2.85
N HIS A 254 -12.31 -6.73 1.72
CA HIS A 254 -13.57 -5.99 1.68
C HIS A 254 -14.76 -6.75 2.27
N THR A 255 -14.63 -8.04 2.51
CA THR A 255 -15.66 -8.89 3.11
C THR A 255 -15.52 -9.06 4.63
N ILE A 256 -14.54 -8.40 5.26
CA ILE A 256 -14.15 -8.60 6.66
C ILE A 256 -14.16 -7.26 7.39
N TYR A 257 -14.74 -7.22 8.59
CA TYR A 257 -14.68 -6.05 9.47
C TYR A 257 -13.29 -5.81 10.05
N GLY A 258 -12.95 -4.55 10.22
CA GLY A 258 -11.71 -4.09 10.82
C GLY A 258 -10.55 -4.04 9.83
N ASP A 259 -9.40 -3.61 10.29
CA ASP A 259 -8.23 -3.29 9.48
C ASP A 259 -7.44 -4.55 9.08
N PHE A 260 -7.40 -5.55 9.95
CA PHE A 260 -6.62 -6.77 9.75
C PHE A 260 -7.33 -7.80 8.87
N VAL A 261 -6.56 -8.48 8.04
CA VAL A 261 -7.04 -9.66 7.31
C VAL A 261 -7.26 -10.84 8.25
N ARG A 262 -8.29 -11.64 7.97
CA ARG A 262 -8.65 -12.83 8.75
C ARG A 262 -8.90 -14.04 7.85
N PHE A 263 -8.42 -13.98 6.64
CA PHE A 263 -8.41 -15.08 5.69
C PHE A 263 -7.01 -15.71 5.64
N THR A 264 -6.96 -16.94 5.18
CA THR A 264 -5.73 -17.71 5.02
C THR A 264 -5.18 -17.58 3.60
N ARG A 265 -3.97 -18.08 3.39
CA ARG A 265 -3.39 -18.25 2.06
C ARG A 265 -4.32 -19.08 1.14
N ASP A 266 -4.87 -20.18 1.66
CA ASP A 266 -5.73 -21.09 0.90
C ASP A 266 -7.02 -20.41 0.46
N ASP A 267 -7.57 -19.49 1.27
CA ASP A 267 -8.74 -18.70 0.87
C ASP A 267 -8.45 -17.83 -0.36
N VAL A 268 -7.26 -17.21 -0.40
CA VAL A 268 -6.83 -16.40 -1.56
C VAL A 268 -6.61 -17.30 -2.77
N GLU A 269 -5.89 -18.41 -2.60
CA GLU A 269 -5.62 -19.36 -3.71
C GLU A 269 -6.91 -19.95 -4.26
N ASN A 270 -7.85 -20.32 -3.43
CA ASN A 270 -9.17 -20.81 -3.85
C ASN A 270 -9.96 -19.75 -4.63
N LEU A 271 -9.93 -18.48 -4.17
CA LEU A 271 -10.59 -17.38 -4.87
C LEU A 271 -9.99 -17.17 -6.27
N ILE A 272 -8.68 -17.11 -6.39
CA ILE A 272 -8.01 -16.90 -7.69
C ILE A 272 -8.14 -18.10 -8.62
N ALA A 273 -8.30 -19.31 -8.08
CA ALA A 273 -8.61 -20.53 -8.86
C ALA A 273 -10.06 -20.58 -9.37
N GLY A 274 -10.91 -19.62 -8.98
CA GLY A 274 -12.31 -19.54 -9.44
C GLY A 274 -13.33 -20.23 -8.54
N SER A 275 -12.92 -20.67 -7.34
CA SER A 275 -13.81 -21.34 -6.37
C SER A 275 -14.64 -20.36 -5.51
N GLY A 276 -14.69 -19.09 -5.87
CA GLY A 276 -15.38 -18.02 -5.12
C GLY A 276 -16.92 -18.05 -5.19
N ASN A 277 -17.52 -19.23 -5.06
CA ASN A 277 -18.97 -19.41 -5.18
C ASN A 277 -19.75 -19.29 -3.86
N GLY A 278 -19.05 -18.94 -2.76
CA GLY A 278 -19.65 -18.74 -1.43
C GLY A 278 -20.23 -20.00 -0.76
N ARG A 279 -19.98 -21.21 -1.32
CA ARG A 279 -20.43 -22.46 -0.71
C ARG A 279 -19.60 -22.78 0.54
N ILE A 280 -20.25 -23.44 1.52
CA ILE A 280 -19.57 -23.91 2.73
C ILE A 280 -18.46 -24.89 2.34
N GLN A 281 -17.24 -24.56 2.69
CA GLN A 281 -16.09 -25.47 2.62
C GLN A 281 -16.10 -26.36 3.87
N ARG A 282 -15.99 -27.70 3.69
CA ARG A 282 -16.01 -28.69 4.77
C ARG A 282 -14.73 -29.48 4.76
#